data_f87bed03db97203336a621c426b4637c
#
_entry.id   f87bed03db97203336a621c426b4637c
#
_cell.length_a   1.000
_cell.length_b   1.000
_cell.length_c   1.000
_cell.angle_alpha   90.00
_cell.angle_beta   90.00
_cell.angle_gamma   90.00
#
_symmetry.space_group_name_H-M   'P 1'
#
loop_
_entity.id
_entity.type
_entity.pdbx_description
1 polymer ?
#
loop_
_entity_poly.entity_id
_entity_poly.type
_entity_poly.pdbx_seq_one_letter_code
_entity_poly.pdbx_strand_id
1 'polypeptide(L)'
;MRRKLIIAFLIGMASMLPVQAEWITAECSAYTPYDCGTITAMGETVHVGGVACNFLPFGTVVVIDGVEYIVNDRCGIDNCIDIFMEDYEAAIQFGRQYKEVYIKR
;
A
#
# COMPACT_ATOMS: atom_id res chain seq x y z
N MET A 1 0.53 -14.74 17.86
CA MET A 1 0.69 -15.31 17.23
C MET A 1 0.86 -15.64 16.98
N ARG A 2 0.70 -15.41 17.26
CA ARG A 2 1.03 -15.94 16.67
C ARG A 2 0.92 -16.57 16.19
N ARG A 3 0.68 -16.62 16.25
CA ARG A 3 0.92 -17.41 15.46
C ARG A 3 0.73 -18.03 14.93
N LYS A 4 0.48 -18.26 14.84
CA LYS A 4 0.62 -19.12 14.00
C LYS A 4 0.43 -19.75 13.44
N LEU A 5 0.20 -19.73 13.53
CA LEU A 5 0.30 -20.63 12.71
C LEU A 5 0.24 -21.09 12.20
N ILE A 6 0.06 -21.24 12.27
CA ILE A 6 0.15 -22.04 11.51
C ILE A 6 0.18 -22.52 10.98
N ILE A 7 0.12 -22.66 11.04
CA ILE A 7 0.22 -23.41 10.30
C ILE A 7 0.19 -23.99 9.79
N ALA A 8 0.13 -24.07 9.78
CA ALA A 8 0.09 -24.79 9.10
C ALA A 8 0.05 -25.30 8.65
N PHE A 9 0.10 -25.55 8.48
CA PHE A 9 0.08 -26.29 7.75
C PHE A 9 0.10 -26.85 7.23
N LEU A 10 0.13 -27.03 6.91
CA LEU A 10 0.11 -27.78 6.35
C LEU A 10 0.14 -28.31 5.61
N ILE A 11 0.14 -27.78 5.52
CA ILE A 11 -0.30 -28.66 4.75
C ILE A 11 0.10 -29.13 3.47
N GLY A 12 0.24 -30.01 3.07
CA GLY A 12 0.82 -30.52 1.90
C GLY A 12 0.51 -29.86 0.64
N MET A 13 -0.59 -29.40 0.44
CA MET A 13 -0.82 -28.76 -0.79
C MET A 13 -0.45 -27.35 -0.77
N ALA A 14 0.73 -27.12 -0.33
CA ALA A 14 1.27 -25.80 -0.26
C ALA A 14 1.16 -25.05 -1.58
N SER A 15 1.31 -25.75 -2.67
CA SER A 15 1.21 -25.09 -3.98
C SER A 15 -0.14 -24.49 -4.25
N MET A 16 -1.12 -24.90 -3.47
CA MET A 16 -2.47 -24.40 -3.64
C MET A 16 -2.83 -23.32 -2.65
N LEU A 17 -1.88 -22.84 -1.90
CA LEU A 17 -2.15 -21.83 -0.91
C LEU A 17 -2.68 -20.58 -1.56
N PRO A 18 -3.74 -20.02 -1.01
CA PRO A 18 -4.23 -18.74 -1.50
C PRO A 18 -3.21 -17.67 -1.20
N VAL A 19 -3.35 -16.58 -1.89
CA VAL A 19 -2.57 -15.40 -1.59
C VAL A 19 -2.92 -14.97 -0.18
N GLN A 20 -1.91 -14.74 0.63
CA GLN A 20 -2.08 -14.45 2.05
C GLN A 20 -2.34 -12.98 2.28
N ALA A 21 -3.34 -12.71 3.10
CA ALA A 21 -3.54 -11.38 3.64
C ALA A 21 -2.62 -11.23 4.84
N GLU A 22 -2.10 -10.05 5.04
CA GLU A 22 -1.20 -9.84 6.17
C GLU A 22 -1.25 -8.40 6.65
N TRP A 23 -0.89 -8.22 7.92
CA TRP A 23 -0.74 -6.90 8.50
C TRP A 23 0.73 -6.55 8.57
N ILE A 24 1.04 -5.32 8.20
CA ILE A 24 2.39 -4.78 8.37
C ILE A 24 2.29 -3.39 8.99
N THR A 25 3.40 -2.93 9.55
CA THR A 25 3.54 -1.54 9.96
C THR A 25 4.40 -0.86 8.90
N ALA A 26 3.90 0.20 8.30
CA ALA A 26 4.62 0.88 7.25
C ALA A 26 4.63 2.38 7.48
N GLU A 27 5.68 3.02 7.05
CA GLU A 27 5.73 4.46 7.03
C GLU A 27 4.87 4.95 5.88
N CYS A 28 3.93 5.84 6.19
CA CYS A 28 3.02 6.38 5.19
C CYS A 28 3.21 7.88 5.08
N SER A 29 3.13 8.37 3.87
CA SER A 29 3.19 9.79 3.57
C SER A 29 2.11 10.10 2.54
N ALA A 30 2.04 11.33 2.07
CA ALA A 30 1.05 11.73 1.09
C ALA A 30 1.72 12.50 -0.03
N TYR A 31 1.19 12.36 -1.25
CA TYR A 31 1.68 13.12 -2.37
C TYR A 31 0.52 13.67 -3.19
N THR A 32 0.80 14.74 -3.93
CA THR A 32 -0.20 15.43 -4.74
C THR A 32 0.33 15.60 -6.15
N PRO A 33 -0.51 16.02 -7.10
CA PRO A 33 0.00 16.31 -8.46
C PRO A 33 1.10 17.37 -8.50
N TYR A 34 1.15 18.21 -7.47
CA TYR A 34 2.21 19.23 -7.38
C TYR A 34 3.58 18.61 -7.14
N ASP A 35 3.62 17.41 -6.55
CA ASP A 35 4.89 16.78 -6.19
C ASP A 35 5.50 15.99 -7.34
N CYS A 36 4.68 15.29 -8.11
CA CYS A 36 5.22 14.34 -9.08
C CYS A 36 4.43 14.24 -10.38
N GLY A 37 3.55 15.21 -10.63
CA GLY A 37 2.80 15.24 -11.88
C GLY A 37 1.56 14.36 -11.83
N THR A 38 1.01 14.04 -12.99
CA THR A 38 -0.31 13.47 -13.11
C THR A 38 -0.34 12.04 -13.68
N ILE A 39 0.81 11.47 -14.02
CA ILE A 39 0.87 10.12 -14.58
C ILE A 39 1.67 9.24 -13.64
N THR A 40 1.09 8.10 -13.27
CA THR A 40 1.73 7.16 -12.37
C THR A 40 2.77 6.31 -13.09
N ALA A 41 3.59 5.61 -12.32
CA ALA A 41 4.56 4.67 -12.88
C ALA A 41 3.89 3.52 -13.63
N MET A 42 2.63 3.25 -13.33
CA MET A 42 1.84 2.25 -14.03
C MET A 42 1.29 2.77 -15.35
N GLY A 43 1.46 4.07 -15.62
CA GLY A 43 1.04 4.66 -16.87
C GLY A 43 -0.38 5.20 -16.90
N GLU A 44 -1.03 5.30 -15.75
CA GLU A 44 -2.38 5.83 -15.69
C GLU A 44 -2.39 7.19 -15.00
N THR A 45 -3.49 7.89 -15.14
CA THR A 45 -3.65 9.18 -14.46
C THR A 45 -3.77 8.96 -12.96
N VAL A 46 -3.10 9.81 -12.17
CA VAL A 46 -3.24 9.75 -10.71
C VAL A 46 -4.69 9.95 -10.32
N HIS A 47 -5.10 9.27 -9.26
CA HIS A 47 -6.48 9.40 -8.76
C HIS A 47 -6.55 9.05 -7.28
N VAL A 48 -7.57 9.55 -6.63
CA VAL A 48 -7.85 9.18 -5.25
C VAL A 48 -8.07 7.68 -5.19
N GLY A 49 -7.45 7.03 -4.21
CA GLY A 49 -7.48 5.58 -4.11
C GLY A 49 -6.19 4.93 -4.56
N GLY A 50 -5.27 5.69 -5.16
CA GLY A 50 -3.97 5.17 -5.56
C GLY A 50 -2.91 5.42 -4.50
N VAL A 51 -1.94 4.51 -4.42
CA VAL A 51 -0.76 4.70 -3.57
C VAL A 51 0.49 4.33 -4.35
N ALA A 52 1.57 5.01 -4.00
CA ALA A 52 2.91 4.70 -4.52
C ALA A 52 3.61 3.82 -3.49
N CYS A 53 4.21 2.74 -3.96
CA CYS A 53 4.85 1.77 -3.07
C CYS A 53 5.86 0.96 -3.88
N ASN A 54 7.05 0.73 -3.33
CA ASN A 54 8.10 0.01 -4.05
C ASN A 54 8.16 -1.47 -3.71
N PHE A 55 7.54 -1.89 -2.61
CA PHE A 55 7.71 -3.27 -2.15
C PHE A 55 6.50 -4.16 -2.42
N LEU A 56 5.47 -3.64 -3.06
CA LEU A 56 4.29 -4.44 -3.43
C LEU A 56 4.05 -4.34 -4.93
N PRO A 57 3.58 -5.42 -5.56
CA PRO A 57 3.27 -5.37 -6.99
C PRO A 57 2.16 -4.37 -7.31
N PHE A 58 2.18 -3.83 -8.51
CA PHE A 58 1.05 -3.05 -9.01
C PHE A 58 -0.22 -3.88 -8.91
N GLY A 59 -1.31 -3.24 -8.54
CA GLY A 59 -2.60 -3.90 -8.40
C GLY A 59 -2.86 -4.47 -7.01
N THR A 60 -1.87 -4.50 -6.14
CA THR A 60 -2.07 -4.94 -4.77
C THR A 60 -3.00 -3.96 -4.07
N VAL A 61 -3.96 -4.49 -3.31
CA VAL A 61 -4.88 -3.67 -2.53
C VAL A 61 -4.39 -3.62 -1.10
N VAL A 62 -4.30 -2.43 -0.55
CA VAL A 62 -3.94 -2.23 0.85
C VAL A 62 -5.05 -1.45 1.54
N VAL A 63 -5.24 -1.72 2.83
CA VAL A 63 -6.24 -1.03 3.64
C VAL A 63 -5.52 -0.25 4.72
N ILE A 64 -5.76 1.05 4.76
CA ILE A 64 -5.14 1.95 5.72
C ILE A 64 -6.26 2.75 6.36
N ASP A 65 -6.38 2.65 7.70
CA ASP A 65 -7.44 3.35 8.43
C ASP A 65 -8.83 3.02 7.86
N GLY A 66 -9.04 1.77 7.44
CA GLY A 66 -10.33 1.31 6.95
C GLY A 66 -10.63 1.68 5.51
N VAL A 67 -9.70 2.32 4.81
CA VAL A 67 -9.89 2.74 3.41
C VAL A 67 -9.03 1.87 2.51
N GLU A 68 -9.61 1.38 1.42
CA GLU A 68 -8.89 0.57 0.44
C GLU A 68 -8.19 1.46 -0.58
N TYR A 69 -6.94 1.10 -0.86
CA TYR A 69 -6.13 1.75 -1.89
C TYR A 69 -5.52 0.69 -2.78
N ILE A 70 -5.14 1.09 -3.99
CA ILE A 70 -4.49 0.17 -4.93
C ILE A 70 -3.09 0.71 -5.25
N VAL A 71 -2.11 -0.19 -5.30
CA VAL A 71 -0.75 0.18 -5.67
C VAL A 71 -0.70 0.42 -7.16
N ASN A 72 -0.46 1.66 -7.56
CA ASN A 72 -0.40 2.04 -8.98
C ASN A 72 0.80 2.93 -9.32
N ASP A 73 1.69 3.14 -8.35
CA ASP A 73 2.82 4.04 -8.57
C ASP A 73 4.02 3.56 -7.76
N ARG A 74 5.16 4.18 -7.98
CA ARG A 74 6.38 3.89 -7.23
C ARG A 74 6.81 5.11 -6.44
N CYS A 75 7.39 4.87 -5.26
CA CYS A 75 7.89 5.95 -4.40
C CYS A 75 9.34 6.24 -4.68
N GLY A 76 9.78 7.42 -4.24
CA GLY A 76 11.21 7.70 -4.22
C GLY A 76 11.95 7.10 -3.04
N ILE A 77 11.22 6.55 -2.06
CA ILE A 77 11.80 6.01 -0.84
C ILE A 77 11.30 4.58 -0.65
N ASP A 78 12.22 3.67 -0.35
CA ASP A 78 11.85 2.28 -0.07
C ASP A 78 11.13 2.18 1.27
N ASN A 79 10.31 1.14 1.42
CA ASN A 79 9.58 0.84 2.65
C ASN A 79 8.59 1.93 3.06
N CYS A 80 8.10 2.68 2.08
CA CYS A 80 7.15 3.76 2.31
C CYS A 80 5.94 3.54 1.43
N ILE A 81 4.77 3.88 1.95
CA ILE A 81 3.53 3.93 1.17
C ILE A 81 3.11 5.37 1.08
N ASP A 82 3.05 5.90 -0.13
CA ASP A 82 2.80 7.30 -0.38
C ASP A 82 1.39 7.42 -0.95
N ILE A 83 0.49 8.03 -0.18
CA ILE A 83 -0.94 8.06 -0.50
C ILE A 83 -1.24 9.28 -1.37
N PHE A 84 -1.87 9.04 -2.52
CA PHE A 84 -2.26 10.16 -3.37
C PHE A 84 -3.39 10.95 -2.73
N MET A 85 -3.24 12.26 -2.66
CA MET A 85 -4.27 13.17 -2.18
C MET A 85 -4.39 14.33 -3.15
N GLU A 86 -5.62 14.74 -3.43
CA GLU A 86 -5.86 15.87 -4.32
C GLU A 86 -5.59 17.20 -3.63
N ASP A 87 -5.91 17.25 -2.33
CA ASP A 87 -5.82 18.48 -1.56
C ASP A 87 -4.43 18.62 -0.97
N TYR A 88 -3.73 19.67 -1.38
CA TYR A 88 -2.37 19.93 -0.91
C TYR A 88 -2.33 20.13 0.60
N GLU A 89 -3.30 20.86 1.16
CA GLU A 89 -3.34 21.08 2.60
C GLU A 89 -3.54 19.79 3.38
N ALA A 90 -4.42 18.93 2.89
CA ALA A 90 -4.64 17.63 3.53
C ALA A 90 -3.37 16.79 3.50
N ALA A 91 -2.64 16.84 2.39
CA ALA A 91 -1.39 16.10 2.27
C ALA A 91 -0.34 16.62 3.25
N ILE A 92 -0.24 17.93 3.41
CA ILE A 92 0.67 18.55 4.37
C ILE A 92 0.32 18.11 5.79
N GLN A 93 -0.97 18.15 6.12
CA GLN A 93 -1.43 17.78 7.46
C GLN A 93 -1.24 16.29 7.74
N PHE A 94 -1.42 15.45 6.73
CA PHE A 94 -1.16 14.02 6.91
C PHE A 94 0.31 13.78 7.29
N GLY A 95 1.20 14.49 6.63
CA GLY A 95 2.63 14.42 6.91
C GLY A 95 3.20 13.03 6.67
N ARG A 96 3.99 12.57 7.62
CA ARG A 96 4.64 11.27 7.54
C ARG A 96 4.42 10.59 8.88
N GLN A 97 3.85 9.38 8.84
CA GLN A 97 3.52 8.67 10.06
C GLN A 97 3.49 7.17 9.81
N TYR A 98 3.67 6.39 10.88
CA TYR A 98 3.59 4.94 10.77
C TYR A 98 2.14 4.53 10.94
N LYS A 99 1.69 3.58 10.11
CA LYS A 99 0.34 3.06 10.13
C LYS A 99 0.37 1.54 10.08
N GLU A 100 -0.66 0.93 10.66
CA GLU A 100 -0.92 -0.49 10.44
C GLU A 100 -1.60 -0.61 9.10
N VAL A 101 -1.06 -1.44 8.24
CA VAL A 101 -1.55 -1.61 6.87
C VAL A 101 -1.92 -3.06 6.66
N TYR A 102 -3.13 -3.29 6.18
CA TYR A 102 -3.59 -4.63 5.85
C TYR A 102 -3.40 -4.85 4.35
N ILE A 103 -2.69 -5.90 3.99
CA ILE A 103 -2.43 -6.20 2.59
C ILE A 103 -3.38 -7.31 2.19
N LYS A 104 -4.27 -7.01 1.25
CA LYS A 104 -5.21 -7.99 0.71
C LYS A 104 -4.55 -8.65 -0.48
N ARG A 105 -4.30 -9.91 -0.35
CA ARG A 105 -3.66 -10.62 -1.45
C ARG A 105 -4.53 -11.69 -2.02
#